data_b12cfa536da5a905c82e2efa5938345c
#
_entry.id   b12cfa536da5a905c82e2efa5938345c
#
_cell.length_a   1.000
_cell.length_b   1.000
_cell.length_c   1.000
_cell.angle_alpha   90.00
_cell.angle_beta   90.00
_cell.angle_gamma   90.00
#
_symmetry.space_group_name_H-M   'P 1'
#
loop_
_entity.id
_entity.type
_entity.pdbx_description
1 polymer ?
#
loop_
_entity_poly.entity_id
_entity_poly.type
_entity_poly.pdbx_seq_one_letter_code
_entity_poly.pdbx_strand_id
1 'polypeptide(L)'
;KGEQKGQAAASLKARLLKAEPLDRAELASIRHHELITRGIGYLSRPKDVTPKDGDPFLSCTVAALAGPVDEPEYRYFDTIVTTPEAEHLVRRCVQAIEGDCKVLIAFRLNDMKIDPYIRTKGERAGEPAASLESTLIHIGLIKIDGTKVYPTSPAQAETPPAQDASASEAEDAGPAADQP
;
A
#
# COMPACT_ATOMS: atom_id res chain seq x y z
N LYS A 1 1.81 34.00 13.41
CA LYS A 1 1.35 32.92 14.33
C LYS A 1 0.10 33.45 15.02
N GLY A 2 -1.07 33.15 14.51
CA GLY A 2 -2.33 33.49 15.15
C GLY A 2 -2.75 32.33 16.04
N GLU A 3 -2.78 32.55 17.34
CA GLU A 3 -3.43 31.65 18.29
C GLU A 3 -4.95 31.72 18.04
N GLN A 4 -5.51 30.68 17.48
CA GLN A 4 -6.96 30.45 17.55
C GLN A 4 -7.26 29.95 18.98
N LYS A 5 -7.72 30.85 19.81
CA LYS A 5 -8.12 30.54 21.19
C LYS A 5 -9.19 29.44 21.20
N GLY A 6 -8.85 28.29 21.78
CA GLY A 6 -9.79 27.21 22.10
C GLY A 6 -9.92 26.07 21.08
N GLN A 7 -9.20 26.08 19.97
CA GLN A 7 -9.13 24.95 19.05
C GLN A 7 -7.86 24.13 19.26
N ALA A 8 -8.00 22.79 19.21
CA ALA A 8 -6.84 21.92 19.17
C ALA A 8 -6.02 22.22 17.90
N ALA A 9 -4.70 22.37 18.04
CA ALA A 9 -3.79 22.63 16.94
C ALA A 9 -2.70 21.58 16.91
N ALA A 10 -2.42 21.04 15.73
CA ALA A 10 -1.33 20.10 15.50
C ALA A 10 -0.53 20.50 14.27
N SER A 11 0.74 20.12 14.22
CA SER A 11 1.60 20.36 13.06
C SER A 11 2.39 19.11 12.71
N LEU A 12 2.45 18.79 11.42
CA LEU A 12 3.32 17.75 10.91
C LEU A 12 4.76 18.27 10.86
N LYS A 13 5.69 17.44 11.34
CA LYS A 13 7.12 17.69 11.19
C LYS A 13 7.73 16.61 10.32
N ALA A 14 8.44 17.02 9.29
CA ALA A 14 9.15 16.12 8.39
C ALA A 14 10.65 16.43 8.42
N ARG A 15 11.48 15.42 8.14
CA ARG A 15 12.91 15.57 7.92
C ARG A 15 13.19 15.32 6.46
N LEU A 16 13.84 16.26 5.80
CA LEU A 16 14.36 16.05 4.45
C LEU A 16 15.58 15.11 4.54
N LEU A 17 15.51 13.96 3.89
CA LEU A 17 16.60 12.97 3.84
C LEU A 17 17.40 13.05 2.54
N LYS A 18 16.72 13.35 1.43
CA LYS A 18 17.32 13.43 0.10
C LYS A 18 16.59 14.48 -0.73
N ALA A 19 17.31 15.19 -1.55
CA ALA A 19 16.76 16.07 -2.58
C ALA A 19 17.46 15.77 -3.90
N GLU A 20 16.68 15.68 -4.96
CA GLU A 20 17.16 15.50 -6.33
C GLU A 20 16.67 16.70 -7.17
N PRO A 21 17.57 17.38 -7.90
CA PRO A 21 17.16 18.43 -8.79
C PRO A 21 16.38 17.83 -9.96
N LEU A 22 15.30 18.49 -10.36
CA LEU A 22 14.60 18.20 -11.60
C LEU A 22 15.19 19.05 -12.71
N ASP A 23 15.28 18.52 -13.91
CA ASP A 23 15.66 19.32 -15.05
C ASP A 23 14.50 20.26 -15.46
N ARG A 24 14.80 21.20 -16.36
CA ARG A 24 13.82 22.21 -16.78
C ARG A 24 12.68 21.61 -17.61
N ALA A 25 12.94 20.55 -18.35
CA ALA A 25 11.94 19.87 -19.17
C ALA A 25 11.01 19.04 -18.28
N GLU A 26 11.55 18.33 -17.30
CA GLU A 26 10.77 17.60 -16.28
C GLU A 26 9.87 18.56 -15.51
N LEU A 27 10.42 19.69 -15.02
CA LEU A 27 9.65 20.69 -14.32
C LEU A 27 8.50 21.26 -15.16
N ALA A 28 8.72 21.51 -16.44
CA ALA A 28 7.71 22.01 -17.37
C ALA A 28 6.60 21.00 -17.66
N SER A 29 6.86 19.70 -17.48
CA SER A 29 5.89 18.62 -17.70
C SER A 29 4.96 18.39 -16.51
N ILE A 30 5.30 18.90 -15.33
CA ILE A 30 4.50 18.72 -14.11
C ILE A 30 3.15 19.43 -14.27
N ARG A 31 2.07 18.67 -14.19
CA ARG A 31 0.69 19.18 -14.25
C ARG A 31 0.01 19.28 -12.90
N HIS A 32 0.49 18.51 -11.92
CA HIS A 32 -0.07 18.44 -10.58
C HIS A 32 1.04 18.40 -9.54
N HIS A 33 0.85 19.08 -8.43
CA HIS A 33 1.71 18.94 -7.27
C HIS A 33 1.27 17.72 -6.48
N GLU A 34 2.21 16.81 -6.22
CA GLU A 34 1.95 15.57 -5.51
C GLU A 34 2.64 15.57 -4.15
N LEU A 35 1.91 15.13 -3.14
CA LEU A 35 2.46 14.82 -1.82
C LEU A 35 2.19 13.36 -1.52
N ILE A 36 3.07 12.50 -2.02
CA ILE A 36 2.90 11.05 -1.95
C ILE A 36 3.65 10.46 -0.76
N THR A 37 2.91 9.72 0.07
CA THR A 37 3.47 8.85 1.11
C THR A 37 3.43 7.41 0.64
N ARG A 38 4.57 6.71 0.69
CA ARG A 38 4.69 5.30 0.32
C ARG A 38 5.19 4.49 1.50
N GLY A 39 4.70 3.27 1.63
CA GLY A 39 5.15 2.42 2.71
C GLY A 39 4.54 1.03 2.64
N ILE A 40 4.81 0.28 3.70
CA ILE A 40 4.23 -1.02 3.99
C ILE A 40 3.50 -0.89 5.33
N GLY A 41 2.35 -1.51 5.46
CA GLY A 41 1.57 -1.46 6.70
C GLY A 41 0.40 -2.42 6.69
N TYR A 42 -0.28 -2.50 7.81
CA TYR A 42 -1.46 -3.35 7.97
C TYR A 42 -2.74 -2.58 7.67
N LEU A 43 -3.58 -3.18 6.85
CA LEU A 43 -4.92 -2.68 6.52
C LEU A 43 -5.91 -3.17 7.57
N SER A 44 -6.73 -2.27 8.06
CA SER A 44 -7.77 -2.58 9.05
C SER A 44 -8.98 -1.66 8.93
N ARG A 45 -10.09 -2.03 9.59
CA ARG A 45 -11.32 -1.23 9.71
C ARG A 45 -11.90 -0.74 8.38
N PRO A 46 -11.98 -1.56 7.33
CA PRO A 46 -12.68 -1.15 6.14
C PRO A 46 -14.16 -0.93 6.45
N LYS A 47 -14.71 0.19 6.02
CA LYS A 47 -16.12 0.52 6.21
C LYS A 47 -16.62 1.46 5.14
N ASP A 48 -17.87 1.29 4.74
CA ASP A 48 -18.58 2.27 3.95
C ASP A 48 -19.08 3.40 4.86
N VAL A 49 -18.84 4.62 4.43
CA VAL A 49 -19.23 5.84 5.12
C VAL A 49 -20.22 6.56 4.23
N THR A 50 -21.41 6.87 4.77
CA THR A 50 -22.42 7.69 4.11
C THR A 50 -22.48 9.02 4.85
N PRO A 51 -21.86 10.08 4.35
CA PRO A 51 -21.93 11.40 4.97
C PRO A 51 -23.33 11.97 4.85
N LYS A 52 -23.64 12.98 5.67
CA LYS A 52 -24.94 13.70 5.56
C LYS A 52 -25.04 14.48 4.25
N ASP A 53 -23.91 15.04 3.83
CA ASP A 53 -23.77 15.79 2.59
C ASP A 53 -22.60 15.20 1.81
N GLY A 54 -22.85 14.71 0.59
CA GLY A 54 -21.85 14.10 -0.30
C GLY A 54 -22.11 12.64 -0.62
N ASP A 55 -21.27 12.10 -1.49
CA ASP A 55 -21.37 10.72 -1.95
C ASP A 55 -20.79 9.72 -0.94
N PRO A 56 -21.34 8.50 -0.86
CA PRO A 56 -20.77 7.43 -0.06
C PRO A 56 -19.33 7.10 -0.51
N PHE A 57 -18.49 6.78 0.45
CA PHE A 57 -17.10 6.38 0.18
C PHE A 57 -16.63 5.24 1.08
N LEU A 58 -15.64 4.50 0.60
CA LEU A 58 -14.96 3.48 1.40
C LEU A 58 -13.84 4.13 2.23
N SER A 59 -13.84 3.88 3.53
CA SER A 59 -12.78 4.29 4.45
C SER A 59 -12.07 3.07 5.02
N CYS A 60 -10.80 3.20 5.35
CA CYS A 60 -10.03 2.18 6.08
C CYS A 60 -8.90 2.83 6.87
N THR A 61 -8.33 2.08 7.81
CA THR A 61 -7.13 2.52 8.54
C THR A 61 -5.92 1.75 8.06
N VAL A 62 -4.84 2.46 7.77
CA VAL A 62 -3.53 1.89 7.44
C VAL A 62 -2.58 2.12 8.61
N ALA A 63 -2.15 1.03 9.26
CA ALA A 63 -1.11 1.06 10.28
C ALA A 63 0.25 0.89 9.58
N ALA A 64 0.84 1.99 9.15
CA ALA A 64 2.13 2.02 8.45
C ALA A 64 3.27 1.63 9.38
N LEU A 65 4.18 0.81 8.89
CA LEU A 65 5.41 0.44 9.56
C LEU A 65 6.48 1.51 9.34
N ALA A 66 7.12 1.96 10.40
CA ALA A 66 8.19 2.95 10.37
C ALA A 66 9.33 2.53 11.30
N GLY A 67 10.55 2.98 11.02
CA GLY A 67 11.72 2.66 11.83
C GLY A 67 12.44 1.38 11.42
N PRO A 68 13.26 0.80 12.32
CA PRO A 68 14.01 -0.42 12.08
C PRO A 68 13.09 -1.63 11.84
N VAL A 69 13.54 -2.59 11.03
CA VAL A 69 12.76 -3.80 10.72
C VAL A 69 12.53 -4.65 11.97
N ASP A 70 13.51 -4.68 12.87
CA ASP A 70 13.47 -5.48 14.09
C ASP A 70 12.59 -4.88 15.19
N GLU A 71 12.38 -3.55 15.14
CA GLU A 71 11.56 -2.81 16.11
C GLU A 71 10.71 -1.75 15.40
N PRO A 72 9.70 -2.16 14.63
CA PRO A 72 8.90 -1.21 13.87
C PRO A 72 7.96 -0.43 14.77
N GLU A 73 7.87 0.87 14.52
CA GLU A 73 6.83 1.72 15.07
C GLU A 73 5.63 1.78 14.12
N TYR A 74 4.45 1.97 14.67
CA TYR A 74 3.23 2.13 13.88
C TYR A 74 2.84 3.58 13.75
N ARG A 75 2.49 3.99 12.51
CA ARG A 75 1.85 5.27 12.21
C ARG A 75 0.49 4.98 11.59
N TYR A 76 -0.57 5.43 12.26
CA TYR A 76 -1.94 5.16 11.84
C TYR A 76 -2.45 6.29 10.96
N PHE A 77 -2.91 5.92 9.77
CA PHE A 77 -3.56 6.81 8.82
C PHE A 77 -5.02 6.39 8.68
N ASP A 78 -5.92 7.31 8.94
CA ASP A 78 -7.31 7.17 8.55
C ASP A 78 -7.43 7.59 7.08
N THR A 79 -7.85 6.66 6.23
CA THR A 79 -7.78 6.84 4.78
C THR A 79 -9.14 6.74 4.12
N ILE A 80 -9.37 7.61 3.12
CA ILE A 80 -10.45 7.48 2.15
C ILE A 80 -9.87 6.77 0.93
N VAL A 81 -10.59 5.77 0.42
CA VAL A 81 -10.19 5.04 -0.79
C VAL A 81 -10.82 5.71 -2.00
N THR A 82 -10.02 6.19 -2.94
CA THR A 82 -10.54 7.03 -4.03
C THR A 82 -10.42 6.43 -5.43
N THR A 83 -9.54 5.42 -5.60
CA THR A 83 -9.40 4.78 -6.90
C THR A 83 -10.21 3.49 -6.97
N PRO A 84 -10.89 3.20 -8.09
CA PRO A 84 -11.68 1.97 -8.24
C PRO A 84 -10.85 0.70 -8.01
N GLU A 85 -9.58 0.70 -8.44
CA GLU A 85 -8.67 -0.42 -8.22
C GLU A 85 -8.38 -0.65 -6.74
N ALA A 86 -8.01 0.41 -6.01
CA ALA A 86 -7.75 0.32 -4.57
C ALA A 86 -9.03 -0.09 -3.82
N GLU A 87 -10.19 0.45 -4.19
CA GLU A 87 -11.47 0.08 -3.60
C GLU A 87 -11.76 -1.41 -3.78
N HIS A 88 -11.63 -1.93 -5.01
CA HIS A 88 -11.80 -3.35 -5.30
C HIS A 88 -10.87 -4.21 -4.45
N LEU A 89 -9.59 -3.83 -4.32
CA LEU A 89 -8.61 -4.57 -3.53
C LEU A 89 -8.91 -4.54 -2.03
N VAL A 90 -9.32 -3.38 -1.48
CA VAL A 90 -9.73 -3.26 -0.07
C VAL A 90 -10.96 -4.13 0.21
N ARG A 91 -11.99 -4.08 -0.66
CA ARG A 91 -13.20 -4.89 -0.51
C ARG A 91 -12.91 -6.40 -0.51
N ARG A 92 -11.96 -6.86 -1.32
CA ARG A 92 -11.51 -8.27 -1.29
C ARG A 92 -10.85 -8.68 0.02
N CYS A 93 -10.31 -7.74 0.78
CA CYS A 93 -9.67 -8.02 2.06
C CYS A 93 -10.65 -8.02 3.24
N VAL A 94 -11.90 -7.56 3.08
CA VAL A 94 -12.88 -7.42 4.17
C VAL A 94 -13.06 -8.73 4.95
N GLN A 95 -13.34 -9.83 4.28
CA GLN A 95 -13.55 -11.12 4.93
C GLN A 95 -12.32 -11.60 5.72
N ALA A 96 -11.11 -11.38 5.20
CA ALA A 96 -9.89 -11.73 5.90
C ALA A 96 -9.72 -10.87 7.16
N ILE A 97 -10.01 -9.57 7.08
CA ILE A 97 -9.93 -8.64 8.22
C ILE A 97 -10.98 -8.99 9.29
N GLU A 98 -12.21 -9.32 8.90
CA GLU A 98 -13.28 -9.76 9.80
C GLU A 98 -12.95 -11.10 10.49
N GLY A 99 -12.17 -11.96 9.82
CA GLY A 99 -11.61 -13.19 10.35
C GLY A 99 -10.32 -13.02 11.15
N ASP A 100 -9.99 -11.80 11.60
CA ASP A 100 -8.77 -11.46 12.36
C ASP A 100 -7.45 -11.79 11.66
N CYS A 101 -7.45 -12.05 10.34
CA CYS A 101 -6.23 -12.25 9.57
C CYS A 101 -5.44 -10.94 9.44
N LYS A 102 -4.13 -11.04 9.46
CA LYS A 102 -3.22 -9.91 9.25
C LYS A 102 -3.08 -9.59 7.77
N VAL A 103 -3.65 -8.49 7.32
CA VAL A 103 -3.57 -8.03 5.93
C VAL A 103 -2.47 -6.98 5.80
N LEU A 104 -1.31 -7.38 5.28
CA LEU A 104 -0.20 -6.49 4.99
C LEU A 104 -0.32 -5.96 3.55
N ILE A 105 -0.19 -4.66 3.38
CA ILE A 105 -0.23 -4.00 2.08
C ILE A 105 1.01 -3.15 1.83
N ALA A 106 1.45 -3.06 0.57
CA ALA A 106 2.29 -1.95 0.11
C ALA A 106 1.37 -0.89 -0.49
N PHE A 107 1.44 0.33 0.03
CA PHE A 107 0.48 1.38 -0.26
C PHE A 107 1.13 2.65 -0.83
N ARG A 108 0.30 3.45 -1.51
CA ARG A 108 0.56 4.85 -1.83
C ARG A 108 -0.61 5.68 -1.33
N LEU A 109 -0.29 6.65 -0.49
CA LEU A 109 -1.24 7.63 0.03
C LEU A 109 -0.93 9.00 -0.56
N ASN A 110 -1.97 9.78 -0.79
CA ASN A 110 -1.88 11.16 -1.24
C ASN A 110 -2.53 12.09 -0.21
N ASP A 111 -2.19 13.37 -0.26
CA ASP A 111 -2.84 14.44 0.50
C ASP A 111 -2.88 14.16 2.01
N MET A 112 -1.71 13.93 2.61
CA MET A 112 -1.59 13.70 4.05
C MET A 112 -1.90 14.97 4.83
N LYS A 113 -2.89 14.89 5.72
CA LYS A 113 -3.35 15.97 6.60
C LYS A 113 -3.29 15.55 8.06
N ILE A 114 -3.36 16.55 8.93
CA ILE A 114 -3.55 16.34 10.35
C ILE A 114 -4.93 16.88 10.71
N ASP A 115 -5.74 16.02 11.34
CA ASP A 115 -7.01 16.42 11.95
C ASP A 115 -6.85 16.50 13.47
N PRO A 116 -6.78 17.71 14.05
CA PRO A 116 -6.74 17.89 15.49
C PRO A 116 -8.13 17.81 16.09
N TYR A 117 -8.28 17.04 17.17
CA TYR A 117 -9.54 16.87 17.87
C TYR A 117 -9.34 16.82 19.39
N ILE A 118 -10.45 16.96 20.14
CA ILE A 118 -10.47 16.73 21.58
C ILE A 118 -11.03 15.34 21.83
N ARG A 119 -10.35 14.54 22.63
CA ARG A 119 -10.82 13.21 23.01
C ARG A 119 -12.11 13.31 23.81
N THR A 120 -13.13 12.57 23.40
CA THR A 120 -14.45 12.61 24.04
C THR A 120 -14.71 11.42 24.96
N LYS A 121 -13.85 10.39 24.92
CA LYS A 121 -14.04 9.12 25.65
C LYS A 121 -12.73 8.59 26.23
N GLY A 122 -12.83 7.71 27.23
CA GLY A 122 -11.70 7.05 27.90
C GLY A 122 -11.06 7.90 28.98
N GLU A 123 -10.01 7.39 29.60
CA GLU A 123 -9.28 8.05 30.70
C GLU A 123 -8.66 9.40 30.32
N ARG A 124 -8.42 9.60 29.03
CA ARG A 124 -7.84 10.82 28.48
C ARG A 124 -8.89 11.73 27.82
N ALA A 125 -10.15 11.64 28.23
CA ALA A 125 -11.21 12.53 27.75
C ALA A 125 -10.87 14.00 28.12
N GLY A 126 -11.10 14.90 27.17
CA GLY A 126 -10.75 16.33 27.34
C GLY A 126 -9.33 16.68 26.87
N GLU A 127 -8.45 15.72 26.62
CA GLU A 127 -7.13 16.00 26.09
C GLU A 127 -7.13 16.24 24.57
N PRO A 128 -6.29 17.16 24.08
CA PRO A 128 -6.08 17.35 22.66
C PRO A 128 -5.36 16.13 22.06
N ALA A 129 -5.79 15.74 20.87
CA ALA A 129 -5.20 14.68 20.07
C ALA A 129 -5.20 15.06 18.60
N ALA A 130 -4.57 14.26 17.78
CA ALA A 130 -4.61 14.42 16.33
C ALA A 130 -4.58 13.05 15.66
N SER A 131 -5.28 12.91 14.54
CA SER A 131 -5.17 11.80 13.60
C SER A 131 -4.43 12.25 12.33
N LEU A 132 -3.84 11.27 11.64
CA LEU A 132 -3.31 11.46 10.30
C LEU A 132 -4.39 11.00 9.31
N GLU A 133 -4.83 11.92 8.48
CA GLU A 133 -5.77 11.61 7.40
C GLU A 133 -5.05 11.61 6.06
N SER A 134 -5.50 10.78 5.15
CA SER A 134 -4.96 10.73 3.80
C SER A 134 -5.89 9.98 2.84
N THR A 135 -5.51 9.97 1.58
CA THR A 135 -6.25 9.31 0.51
C THR A 135 -5.46 8.09 0.03
N LEU A 136 -6.04 6.89 0.12
CA LEU A 136 -5.44 5.67 -0.43
C LEU A 136 -5.70 5.62 -1.93
N ILE A 137 -4.63 5.78 -2.72
CA ILE A 137 -4.69 5.86 -4.18
C ILE A 137 -4.18 4.61 -4.88
N HIS A 138 -3.38 3.77 -4.21
CA HIS A 138 -2.82 2.57 -4.84
C HIS A 138 -2.38 1.54 -3.81
N ILE A 139 -2.58 0.28 -4.14
CA ILE A 139 -2.07 -0.88 -3.41
C ILE A 139 -1.23 -1.72 -4.38
N GLY A 140 0.07 -1.83 -4.12
CA GLY A 140 1.00 -2.57 -4.98
C GLY A 140 1.26 -4.01 -4.54
N LEU A 141 0.90 -4.37 -3.31
CA LEU A 141 1.08 -5.70 -2.74
C LEU A 141 0.01 -5.96 -1.70
N ILE A 142 -0.48 -7.19 -1.63
CA ILE A 142 -1.29 -7.68 -0.51
C ILE A 142 -0.74 -9.04 -0.06
N LYS A 143 -0.51 -9.19 1.25
CA LYS A 143 -0.27 -10.46 1.90
C LYS A 143 -1.29 -10.67 3.00
N ILE A 144 -1.87 -11.86 3.08
CA ILE A 144 -2.77 -12.28 4.16
C ILE A 144 -2.06 -13.38 4.93
N ASP A 145 -1.84 -13.15 6.22
CA ASP A 145 -1.07 -14.02 7.12
C ASP A 145 0.27 -14.50 6.51
N GLY A 146 0.97 -13.55 5.87
CA GLY A 146 2.26 -13.80 5.22
C GLY A 146 2.18 -14.34 3.79
N THR A 147 1.03 -14.87 3.36
CA THR A 147 0.84 -15.39 2.00
C THR A 147 0.53 -14.25 1.03
N LYS A 148 1.30 -14.14 -0.06
CA LYS A 148 1.08 -13.14 -1.10
C LYS A 148 -0.17 -13.49 -1.93
N VAL A 149 -1.11 -12.55 -1.99
CA VAL A 149 -2.37 -12.71 -2.76
C VAL A 149 -2.53 -11.67 -3.87
N TYR A 150 -1.71 -10.61 -3.87
CA TYR A 150 -1.69 -9.58 -4.92
C TYR A 150 -0.31 -8.90 -5.01
N PRO A 151 0.19 -8.51 -6.19
CA PRO A 151 -0.33 -8.95 -7.48
C PRO A 151 -0.18 -10.46 -7.60
N THR A 152 -1.10 -11.08 -8.32
CA THR A 152 -0.93 -12.45 -8.77
C THR A 152 0.26 -12.40 -9.73
N SER A 153 1.37 -13.04 -9.38
CA SER A 153 2.61 -12.92 -10.15
C SER A 153 2.38 -13.46 -11.55
N PRO A 154 2.64 -12.70 -12.62
CA PRO A 154 2.57 -13.28 -13.96
C PRO A 154 3.55 -14.44 -14.16
N ALA A 155 4.59 -14.56 -13.33
CA ALA A 155 5.49 -15.71 -13.30
C ALA A 155 4.85 -17.03 -12.79
N GLN A 156 3.63 -17.00 -12.29
CA GLN A 156 2.87 -18.20 -11.91
C GLN A 156 1.76 -18.55 -12.94
N ALA A 157 1.54 -17.67 -13.92
CA ALA A 157 0.53 -17.92 -14.97
C ALA A 157 1.15 -18.52 -16.25
N GLU A 158 2.47 -18.54 -16.38
CA GLU A 158 3.17 -19.08 -17.54
C GLU A 158 4.34 -19.98 -17.12
N THR A 159 4.03 -21.12 -16.51
CA THR A 159 4.85 -22.30 -16.66
C THR A 159 3.98 -23.27 -17.46
N PRO A 160 4.20 -23.42 -18.78
CA PRO A 160 3.68 -24.55 -19.50
C PRO A 160 4.23 -25.81 -18.82
N PRO A 161 3.46 -26.90 -18.70
CA PRO A 161 4.00 -28.14 -18.18
C PRO A 161 5.22 -28.49 -19.03
N ALA A 162 6.35 -28.74 -18.38
CA ALA A 162 7.52 -29.28 -19.02
C ALA A 162 7.08 -30.53 -19.76
N GLN A 163 7.11 -30.46 -21.09
CA GLN A 163 7.03 -31.64 -21.91
C GLN A 163 8.34 -32.38 -21.67
N ASP A 164 8.19 -33.52 -21.00
CA ASP A 164 9.16 -34.60 -21.02
C ASP A 164 9.54 -34.91 -22.47
N ALA A 165 10.67 -34.38 -22.88
CA ALA A 165 11.40 -34.94 -24.01
C ALA A 165 12.18 -36.12 -23.46
N SER A 166 11.47 -37.26 -23.30
CA SER A 166 12.08 -38.54 -23.10
C SER A 166 12.97 -38.85 -24.32
N ALA A 167 14.17 -39.19 -23.96
CA ALA A 167 15.19 -39.79 -24.80
C ALA A 167 14.63 -40.77 -25.82
N SER A 168 15.08 -40.61 -27.03
CA SER A 168 15.19 -41.72 -27.97
C SER A 168 16.68 -41.79 -28.36
N GLU A 169 17.36 -42.67 -27.63
CA GLU A 169 18.55 -43.34 -28.13
C GLU A 169 18.12 -44.14 -29.34
N ALA A 170 18.82 -43.97 -30.40
CA ALA A 170 18.97 -44.98 -31.44
C ALA A 170 20.42 -44.90 -31.90
N GLU A 171 21.19 -45.91 -31.41
CA GLU A 171 22.34 -46.42 -32.06
C GLU A 171 22.07 -46.69 -33.55
N ASP A 172 22.96 -46.35 -34.40
CA ASP A 172 23.42 -47.35 -35.36
C ASP A 172 24.85 -47.07 -35.83
N ALA A 173 25.51 -48.17 -35.91
CA ALA A 173 26.89 -48.40 -36.18
C ALA A 173 27.33 -48.00 -37.60
N GLY A 174 28.64 -47.72 -37.73
CA GLY A 174 29.35 -47.67 -38.99
C GLY A 174 29.31 -48.98 -39.76
N PRO A 175 30.06 -49.21 -40.82
CA PRO A 175 31.50 -49.09 -40.88
C PRO A 175 32.11 -48.60 -42.22
N ALA A 176 33.31 -48.15 -42.08
CA ALA A 176 34.56 -48.45 -42.82
C ALA A 176 34.56 -48.78 -44.37
N ALA A 177 35.66 -48.33 -44.87
CA ALA A 177 36.40 -48.80 -46.05
C ALA A 177 35.99 -48.14 -47.41
N ASP A 178 36.76 -47.77 -48.28
CA ASP A 178 38.15 -48.16 -48.62
C ASP A 178 38.67 -47.18 -49.66
N GLN A 179 39.98 -47.17 -49.71
CA GLN A 179 40.79 -46.49 -50.74
C GLN A 179 40.63 -47.15 -52.13
N PRO A 180 41.29 -46.64 -53.19
CA PRO A 180 42.64 -46.04 -53.24
C PRO A 180 42.71 -44.59 -53.68
#